data_e75b94a02d5316326e8a8fa4d55f8961
#
_entry.id   e75b94a02d5316326e8a8fa4d55f8961
#
_cell.length_a   1.000
_cell.length_b   1.000
_cell.length_c   1.000
_cell.angle_alpha   90.00
_cell.angle_beta   90.00
_cell.angle_gamma   90.00
#
_symmetry.space_group_name_H-M   'P 1'
#
loop_
_entity.id
_entity.type
_entity.pdbx_description
1 polymer ?
#
loop_
_entity_poly.entity_id
_entity_poly.type
_entity_poly.pdbx_seq_one_letter_code
_entity_poly.pdbx_strand_id
1 'polypeptide(L)'
;GLMLMNIGLGSNVGVYAEGNGFTTPFYVMRDFFGALTPSYLQNNMGDTGFATMILTVVTMFVGLFVILAMSKKGIKGSVLYGMLVASVIYWIGSFAFLHTNPFASLATASFLPPFADMAKVTLFKFNFAGFMEIGWFTAITLIITFCIIDMFDTIGTLVGTASRAGMVDEKGDMPNMKEALLSDAIGTIAGACTGTSTITTFIESASGVEAGGRTGLTAVVTGLLFLACIFIAPIAA
;
A
#
# COMPACT_ATOMS: atom_id res chain seq x y z
N GLY A 1 -3.74 8.00 -9.69
CA GLY A 1 -4.13 6.77 -10.39
C GLY A 1 -3.00 6.16 -11.20
N LEU A 2 -2.48 6.85 -12.22
CA LEU A 2 -1.40 6.34 -13.09
C LEU A 2 -0.11 6.00 -12.33
N MET A 3 0.28 6.82 -11.37
CA MET A 3 1.47 6.58 -10.54
C MET A 3 1.31 5.32 -9.67
N LEU A 4 0.17 5.16 -9.01
CA LEU A 4 -0.11 3.98 -8.18
C LEU A 4 -0.19 2.71 -9.02
N MET A 5 -0.80 2.77 -10.19
CA MET A 5 -0.82 1.65 -11.14
C MET A 5 0.60 1.25 -11.56
N ASN A 6 1.44 2.23 -11.86
CA ASN A 6 2.83 2.02 -12.25
C ASN A 6 3.66 1.37 -11.14
N ILE A 7 3.50 1.83 -9.89
CA ILE A 7 4.16 1.24 -8.72
C ILE A 7 3.68 -0.20 -8.51
N GLY A 8 2.38 -0.46 -8.57
CA GLY A 8 1.82 -1.80 -8.42
C GLY A 8 2.31 -2.78 -9.48
N LEU A 9 2.34 -2.37 -10.75
CA LEU A 9 2.88 -3.19 -11.84
C LEU A 9 4.37 -3.45 -11.65
N GLY A 10 5.15 -2.43 -11.29
CA GLY A 10 6.59 -2.57 -11.09
C GLY A 10 6.96 -3.47 -9.92
N SER A 11 6.20 -3.39 -8.83
CA SER A 11 6.37 -4.28 -7.68
C SER A 11 6.13 -5.74 -8.06
N ASN A 12 5.08 -6.02 -8.82
CA ASN A 12 4.73 -7.38 -9.23
C ASN A 12 5.70 -8.01 -10.21
N VAL A 13 6.43 -7.20 -10.99
CA VAL A 13 7.47 -7.70 -11.90
C VAL A 13 8.89 -7.60 -11.32
N GLY A 14 9.02 -7.24 -10.05
CA GLY A 14 10.31 -7.17 -9.36
C GLY A 14 11.25 -6.06 -9.84
N VAL A 15 10.73 -5.04 -10.54
CA VAL A 15 11.58 -3.93 -11.08
C VAL A 15 12.19 -3.10 -9.96
N TYR A 16 11.56 -3.05 -8.78
CA TYR A 16 12.07 -2.33 -7.61
C TYR A 16 12.93 -3.19 -6.68
N ALA A 17 13.23 -4.44 -7.06
CA ALA A 17 14.15 -5.26 -6.28
C ALA A 17 15.57 -4.68 -6.34
N GLU A 18 16.33 -4.84 -5.26
CA GLU A 18 17.72 -4.39 -5.19
C GLU A 18 18.56 -4.99 -6.33
N GLY A 19 19.34 -4.14 -6.99
CA GLY A 19 20.24 -4.56 -8.06
C GLY A 19 19.68 -4.47 -9.49
N ASN A 20 18.39 -4.19 -9.68
CA ASN A 20 17.78 -4.16 -11.02
C ASN A 20 18.03 -2.87 -11.83
N GLY A 21 18.71 -1.86 -11.28
CA GLY A 21 19.06 -0.64 -11.99
C GLY A 21 17.91 0.29 -12.39
N PHE A 22 16.66 -0.09 -12.17
CA PHE A 22 15.50 0.73 -12.44
C PHE A 22 15.13 1.54 -11.19
N THR A 23 15.46 2.81 -11.22
CA THR A 23 15.29 3.71 -10.07
C THR A 23 14.05 4.58 -10.14
N THR A 24 13.35 4.63 -11.29
CA THR A 24 12.23 5.54 -11.48
C THR A 24 10.94 4.82 -11.92
N PRO A 25 9.79 5.15 -11.33
CA PRO A 25 8.49 4.57 -11.70
C PRO A 25 8.11 4.74 -13.18
N PHE A 26 8.66 5.75 -13.84
CA PHE A 26 8.38 6.02 -15.25
C PHE A 26 8.90 4.93 -16.19
N TYR A 27 10.06 4.35 -15.87
CA TYR A 27 10.63 3.25 -16.68
C TYR A 27 9.77 1.98 -16.62
N VAL A 28 9.10 1.72 -15.50
CA VAL A 28 8.24 0.53 -15.33
C VAL A 28 7.12 0.49 -16.36
N MET A 29 6.44 1.60 -16.59
CA MET A 29 5.36 1.66 -17.59
C MET A 29 5.87 1.38 -19.00
N ARG A 30 7.05 1.90 -19.33
CA ARG A 30 7.65 1.73 -20.63
C ARG A 30 8.15 0.31 -20.86
N ASP A 31 8.81 -0.26 -19.87
CA ASP A 31 9.54 -1.52 -19.99
C ASP A 31 8.78 -2.71 -19.35
N PHE A 32 7.50 -2.52 -18.98
CA PHE A 32 6.69 -3.57 -18.36
C PHE A 32 6.67 -4.87 -19.17
N PHE A 33 6.40 -4.80 -20.47
CA PHE A 33 6.38 -5.97 -21.34
C PHE A 33 7.78 -6.56 -21.57
N GLY A 34 8.83 -5.73 -21.57
CA GLY A 34 10.22 -6.18 -21.61
C GLY A 34 10.61 -6.94 -20.33
N ALA A 35 10.14 -6.50 -19.19
CA ALA A 35 10.34 -7.17 -17.90
C ALA A 35 9.62 -8.52 -17.79
N LEU A 36 8.58 -8.74 -18.58
CA LEU A 36 7.87 -10.03 -18.68
C LEU A 36 8.61 -11.08 -19.52
N THR A 37 9.81 -10.83 -20.00
CA THR A 37 10.58 -11.78 -20.79
C THR A 37 11.43 -12.68 -19.89
N PRO A 38 11.57 -13.99 -20.23
CA PRO A 38 12.38 -14.92 -19.45
C PRO A 38 13.83 -14.46 -19.31
N SER A 39 14.41 -13.88 -20.38
CA SER A 39 15.80 -13.43 -20.39
C SER A 39 16.08 -12.28 -19.42
N TYR A 40 15.13 -11.38 -19.21
CA TYR A 40 15.27 -10.28 -18.25
C TYR A 40 15.34 -10.81 -16.82
N LEU A 41 14.48 -11.75 -16.49
CA LEU A 41 14.35 -12.28 -15.13
C LEU A 41 15.41 -13.31 -14.79
N GLN A 42 15.83 -14.12 -15.75
CA GLN A 42 16.92 -15.08 -15.58
C GLN A 42 18.23 -14.38 -15.20
N ASN A 43 18.45 -13.18 -15.75
CA ASN A 43 19.60 -12.35 -15.41
C ASN A 43 19.51 -11.66 -14.04
N ASN A 44 18.28 -11.41 -13.55
CA ASN A 44 18.07 -10.61 -12.35
C ASN A 44 17.52 -11.41 -11.15
N MET A 45 16.79 -12.52 -11.37
CA MET A 45 16.08 -13.25 -10.31
C MET A 45 16.25 -14.78 -10.35
N GLY A 46 16.94 -15.34 -11.35
CA GLY A 46 17.07 -16.79 -11.53
C GLY A 46 15.83 -17.47 -12.12
N ASP A 47 15.91 -18.79 -12.37
CA ASP A 47 14.86 -19.56 -13.08
C ASP A 47 13.51 -19.60 -12.33
N THR A 48 13.55 -19.63 -10.99
CA THR A 48 12.32 -19.63 -10.18
C THR A 48 11.62 -18.27 -10.16
N GLY A 49 12.34 -17.20 -10.40
CA GLY A 49 11.81 -15.83 -10.41
C GLY A 49 10.80 -15.58 -11.53
N PHE A 50 11.02 -16.17 -12.71
CA PHE A 50 10.10 -15.98 -13.84
C PHE A 50 8.74 -16.63 -13.60
N ALA A 51 8.70 -17.87 -13.11
CA ALA A 51 7.44 -18.56 -12.81
C ALA A 51 6.65 -17.85 -11.70
N THR A 52 7.35 -17.40 -10.66
CA THR A 52 6.75 -16.61 -9.57
C THR A 52 6.16 -15.30 -10.09
N MET A 53 6.87 -14.59 -10.93
CA MET A 53 6.40 -13.34 -11.52
C MET A 53 5.15 -13.56 -12.38
N ILE A 54 5.15 -14.56 -13.27
CA ILE A 54 3.98 -14.85 -14.12
C ILE A 54 2.78 -15.18 -13.23
N LEU A 55 2.97 -16.02 -12.21
CA LEU A 55 1.90 -16.34 -11.26
C LEU A 55 1.35 -15.08 -10.58
N THR A 56 2.23 -14.20 -10.10
CA THR A 56 1.84 -12.96 -9.42
C THR A 56 1.07 -12.04 -10.36
N VAL A 57 1.56 -11.83 -11.59
CA VAL A 57 0.90 -10.96 -12.59
C VAL A 57 -0.47 -11.52 -13.00
N VAL A 58 -0.55 -12.82 -13.28
CA VAL A 58 -1.83 -13.47 -13.61
C VAL A 58 -2.82 -13.33 -12.46
N THR A 59 -2.39 -13.60 -11.25
CA THR A 59 -3.22 -13.50 -10.05
C THR A 59 -3.71 -12.08 -9.81
N MET A 60 -2.85 -11.08 -10.03
CA MET A 60 -3.21 -9.66 -9.94
C MET A 60 -4.33 -9.31 -10.93
N PHE A 61 -4.19 -9.68 -12.20
CA PHE A 61 -5.22 -9.40 -13.21
C PHE A 61 -6.52 -10.15 -12.92
N VAL A 62 -6.47 -11.40 -12.52
CA VAL A 62 -7.67 -12.16 -12.13
C VAL A 62 -8.38 -11.50 -10.95
N GLY A 63 -7.65 -11.11 -9.92
CA GLY A 63 -8.19 -10.37 -8.78
C GLY A 63 -8.86 -9.06 -9.21
N LEU A 64 -8.20 -8.29 -10.07
CA LEU A 64 -8.75 -7.04 -10.63
C LEU A 64 -10.06 -7.30 -11.40
N PHE A 65 -10.09 -8.31 -12.29
CA PHE A 65 -11.30 -8.64 -13.04
C PHE A 65 -12.44 -9.10 -12.12
N VAL A 66 -12.16 -9.86 -11.07
CA VAL A 66 -13.15 -10.27 -10.07
C VAL A 66 -13.72 -9.05 -9.35
N ILE A 67 -12.87 -8.11 -8.91
CA ILE A 67 -13.30 -6.86 -8.28
C ILE A 67 -14.23 -6.08 -9.21
N LEU A 68 -13.82 -5.88 -10.47
CA LEU A 68 -14.60 -5.14 -11.45
C LEU A 68 -15.95 -5.82 -11.74
N ALA A 69 -15.96 -7.15 -11.93
CA ALA A 69 -17.18 -7.90 -12.19
C ALA A 69 -18.16 -7.85 -11.01
N MET A 70 -17.66 -7.99 -9.77
CA MET A 70 -18.48 -7.93 -8.57
C MET A 70 -18.98 -6.50 -8.28
N SER A 71 -18.12 -5.51 -8.47
CA SER A 71 -18.49 -4.09 -8.35
C SER A 71 -19.58 -3.72 -9.35
N LYS A 72 -19.48 -4.17 -10.61
CA LYS A 72 -20.52 -3.96 -11.63
C LYS A 72 -21.87 -4.59 -11.26
N LYS A 73 -21.84 -5.71 -10.52
CA LYS A 73 -23.05 -6.36 -10.00
C LYS A 73 -23.60 -5.71 -8.73
N GLY A 74 -22.98 -4.65 -8.23
CA GLY A 74 -23.38 -3.94 -7.02
C GLY A 74 -23.14 -4.72 -5.72
N ILE A 75 -22.24 -5.71 -5.74
CA ILE A 75 -21.94 -6.50 -4.55
C ILE A 75 -21.06 -5.68 -3.62
N LYS A 76 -21.55 -5.40 -2.41
CA LYS A 76 -20.80 -4.70 -1.36
C LYS A 76 -19.60 -5.55 -0.93
N GLY A 77 -18.45 -4.90 -0.74
CA GLY A 77 -17.22 -5.61 -0.36
C GLY A 77 -16.51 -6.33 -1.52
N SER A 78 -16.79 -5.96 -2.78
CA SER A 78 -16.16 -6.54 -3.98
C SER A 78 -14.63 -6.56 -3.92
N VAL A 79 -14.00 -5.55 -3.31
CA VAL A 79 -12.55 -5.47 -3.13
C VAL A 79 -12.05 -6.62 -2.24
N LEU A 80 -12.70 -6.85 -1.10
CA LEU A 80 -12.34 -7.94 -0.18
C LEU A 80 -12.43 -9.31 -0.86
N TYR A 81 -13.54 -9.55 -1.57
CA TYR A 81 -13.71 -10.82 -2.29
C TYR A 81 -12.66 -11.00 -3.40
N GLY A 82 -12.34 -9.94 -4.13
CA GLY A 82 -11.30 -10.00 -5.16
C GLY A 82 -9.92 -10.31 -4.57
N MET A 83 -9.58 -9.71 -3.43
CA MET A 83 -8.34 -10.01 -2.71
C MET A 83 -8.30 -11.46 -2.23
N LEU A 84 -9.38 -11.96 -1.63
CA LEU A 84 -9.46 -13.36 -1.19
C LEU A 84 -9.32 -14.35 -2.36
N VAL A 85 -10.00 -14.09 -3.47
CA VAL A 85 -9.88 -14.94 -4.67
C VAL A 85 -8.45 -14.90 -5.22
N ALA A 86 -7.84 -13.72 -5.29
CA ALA A 86 -6.45 -13.60 -5.72
C ALA A 86 -5.50 -14.37 -4.80
N SER A 87 -5.64 -14.26 -3.48
CA SER A 87 -4.83 -14.98 -2.51
C SER A 87 -4.97 -16.49 -2.67
N VAL A 88 -6.19 -17.00 -2.81
CA VAL A 88 -6.44 -18.43 -3.01
C VAL A 88 -5.80 -18.94 -4.30
N ILE A 89 -5.93 -18.20 -5.40
CA ILE A 89 -5.32 -18.56 -6.69
C ILE A 89 -3.79 -18.55 -6.58
N TYR A 90 -3.23 -17.55 -5.91
CA TYR A 90 -1.79 -17.48 -5.68
C TYR A 90 -1.28 -18.67 -4.85
N TRP A 91 -1.96 -19.04 -3.78
CA TRP A 91 -1.58 -20.18 -2.95
C TRP A 91 -1.66 -21.50 -3.71
N ILE A 92 -2.74 -21.73 -4.47
CA ILE A 92 -2.88 -22.91 -5.31
C ILE A 92 -1.78 -22.94 -6.37
N GLY A 93 -1.52 -21.82 -7.03
CA GLY A 93 -0.48 -21.70 -8.04
C GLY A 93 0.93 -21.93 -7.48
N SER A 94 1.23 -21.37 -6.30
CA SER A 94 2.51 -21.57 -5.60
C SER A 94 2.73 -23.05 -5.27
N PHE A 95 1.68 -23.72 -4.80
CA PHE A 95 1.76 -25.14 -4.48
C PHE A 95 1.89 -26.03 -5.73
N ALA A 96 1.12 -25.73 -6.79
CA ALA A 96 1.04 -26.56 -7.99
C ALA A 96 2.22 -26.35 -8.96
N PHE A 97 2.66 -25.11 -9.15
CA PHE A 97 3.66 -24.74 -10.17
C PHE A 97 5.05 -24.48 -9.59
N LEU A 98 5.13 -23.88 -8.40
CA LEU A 98 6.40 -23.54 -7.77
C LEU A 98 6.87 -24.61 -6.78
N HIS A 99 6.01 -25.59 -6.45
CA HIS A 99 6.25 -26.59 -5.42
C HIS A 99 6.73 -25.98 -4.08
N THR A 100 6.37 -24.74 -3.81
CA THR A 100 6.69 -24.02 -2.58
C THR A 100 5.46 -24.01 -1.68
N ASN A 101 5.68 -24.21 -0.39
CA ASN A 101 4.61 -24.07 0.59
C ASN A 101 4.46 -22.59 0.97
N PRO A 102 3.41 -21.90 0.53
CA PRO A 102 3.20 -20.48 0.86
C PRO A 102 3.00 -20.23 2.36
N PHE A 103 2.70 -21.27 3.12
CA PHE A 103 2.54 -21.20 4.57
C PHE A 103 3.77 -21.65 5.35
N ALA A 104 4.93 -21.85 4.70
CA ALA A 104 6.14 -22.26 5.39
C ALA A 104 6.60 -21.24 6.44
N SER A 105 6.47 -19.95 6.14
CA SER A 105 6.78 -18.87 7.06
C SER A 105 5.88 -18.85 8.30
N LEU A 106 4.65 -19.37 8.18
CA LEU A 106 3.69 -19.39 9.28
C LEU A 106 4.11 -20.34 10.42
N ALA A 107 4.87 -21.39 10.09
CA ALA A 107 5.35 -22.35 11.08
C ALA A 107 6.40 -21.75 12.06
N THR A 108 7.11 -20.70 11.62
CA THR A 108 8.12 -20.00 12.42
C THR A 108 7.65 -18.60 12.85
N ALA A 109 6.47 -18.17 12.44
CA ALA A 109 5.95 -16.84 12.70
C ALA A 109 5.51 -16.69 14.17
N SER A 110 5.85 -15.56 14.77
CA SER A 110 5.31 -15.15 16.07
C SER A 110 4.06 -14.32 15.85
N PHE A 111 2.93 -14.78 16.37
CA PHE A 111 1.68 -14.01 16.41
C PHE A 111 1.69 -12.89 17.44
N LEU A 112 2.69 -12.88 18.33
CA LEU A 112 2.87 -11.80 19.29
C LEU A 112 3.82 -10.75 18.66
N PRO A 113 3.36 -9.52 18.44
CA PRO A 113 4.21 -8.47 17.88
C PRO A 113 5.38 -8.16 18.82
N PRO A 114 6.58 -7.86 18.30
CA PRO A 114 7.75 -7.54 19.11
C PRO A 114 7.67 -6.10 19.66
N PHE A 115 6.69 -5.80 20.49
CA PHE A 115 6.47 -4.47 21.07
C PHE A 115 7.69 -3.93 21.83
N ALA A 116 8.47 -4.82 22.47
CA ALA A 116 9.68 -4.42 23.19
C ALA A 116 10.76 -3.90 22.22
N ASP A 117 10.88 -4.52 21.05
CA ASP A 117 11.85 -4.10 20.04
C ASP A 117 11.38 -2.82 19.35
N MET A 118 10.09 -2.68 19.07
CA MET A 118 9.51 -1.44 18.59
C MET A 118 9.81 -0.27 19.54
N ALA A 119 9.60 -0.44 20.83
CA ALA A 119 9.89 0.58 21.83
C ALA A 119 11.38 0.93 21.92
N LYS A 120 12.27 -0.05 21.72
CA LYS A 120 13.72 0.17 21.77
C LYS A 120 14.31 0.77 20.52
N VAL A 121 13.79 0.40 19.35
CA VAL A 121 14.41 0.69 18.04
C VAL A 121 13.74 1.87 17.33
N THR A 122 12.43 2.03 17.44
CA THR A 122 11.69 3.01 16.63
C THR A 122 11.05 4.15 17.43
N LEU A 123 10.49 3.87 18.60
CA LEU A 123 9.73 4.85 19.36
C LEU A 123 10.60 6.03 19.80
N PHE A 124 10.29 7.24 19.34
CA PHE A 124 11.03 8.48 19.62
C PHE A 124 12.53 8.43 19.30
N LYS A 125 12.95 7.59 18.35
CA LYS A 125 14.36 7.47 17.93
C LYS A 125 14.67 8.40 16.76
N PHE A 126 14.72 9.70 17.04
CA PHE A 126 15.09 10.70 16.05
C PHE A 126 16.62 10.80 15.92
N ASN A 127 17.14 10.64 14.71
CA ASN A 127 18.57 10.84 14.42
C ASN A 127 18.78 12.18 13.69
N PHE A 128 18.80 13.25 14.46
CA PHE A 128 19.06 14.61 13.91
C PHE A 128 20.50 14.78 13.42
N ALA A 129 21.47 14.04 13.98
CA ALA A 129 22.85 14.11 13.53
C ALA A 129 22.98 13.57 12.10
N GLY A 130 22.46 12.36 11.84
CA GLY A 130 22.43 11.80 10.47
C GLY A 130 21.64 12.65 9.49
N PHE A 131 20.59 13.34 9.94
CA PHE A 131 19.88 14.29 9.09
C PHE A 131 20.74 15.49 8.68
N MET A 132 21.65 15.96 9.54
CA MET A 132 22.57 17.06 9.21
C MET A 132 23.71 16.63 8.30
N GLU A 133 24.10 15.35 8.31
CA GLU A 133 25.17 14.79 7.45
C GLU A 133 24.81 14.83 5.97
N ILE A 134 23.52 14.75 5.58
CA ILE A 134 23.08 14.86 4.19
C ILE A 134 23.19 16.26 3.59
N GLY A 135 23.52 17.25 4.41
CA GLY A 135 23.67 18.65 4.01
C GLY A 135 22.38 19.47 4.08
N TRP A 136 22.50 20.69 4.48
CA TRP A 136 21.40 21.63 4.69
C TRP A 136 20.46 21.80 3.50
N PHE A 137 21.02 21.98 2.31
CA PHE A 137 20.24 22.18 1.09
C PHE A 137 19.41 20.93 0.74
N THR A 138 20.04 19.76 0.80
CA THR A 138 19.35 18.49 0.57
C THR A 138 18.25 18.26 1.60
N ALA A 139 18.52 18.52 2.87
CA ALA A 139 17.56 18.36 3.95
C ALA A 139 16.31 19.22 3.74
N ILE A 140 16.48 20.51 3.43
CA ILE A 140 15.37 21.43 3.16
C ILE A 140 14.59 21.00 1.92
N THR A 141 15.29 20.61 0.85
CA THR A 141 14.65 20.14 -0.38
C THR A 141 13.81 18.91 -0.14
N LEU A 142 14.30 17.94 0.63
CA LEU A 142 13.55 16.73 1.00
C LEU A 142 12.32 17.06 1.83
N ILE A 143 12.45 17.93 2.85
CA ILE A 143 11.30 18.36 3.67
C ILE A 143 10.21 18.96 2.79
N ILE A 144 10.57 19.92 1.94
CA ILE A 144 9.61 20.60 1.07
C ILE A 144 8.97 19.59 0.11
N THR A 145 9.77 18.73 -0.50
CA THR A 145 9.29 17.73 -1.46
C THR A 145 8.31 16.76 -0.83
N PHE A 146 8.65 16.17 0.31
CA PHE A 146 7.76 15.24 1.00
C PHE A 146 6.51 15.93 1.53
N CYS A 147 6.63 17.15 2.04
CA CYS A 147 5.49 17.94 2.51
C CYS A 147 4.49 18.22 1.37
N ILE A 148 5.00 18.59 0.20
CA ILE A 148 4.17 18.87 -0.99
C ILE A 148 3.50 17.58 -1.48
N ILE A 149 4.24 16.47 -1.57
CA ILE A 149 3.69 15.19 -2.01
C ILE A 149 2.59 14.72 -1.07
N ASP A 150 2.84 14.72 0.23
CA ASP A 150 1.89 14.30 1.27
C ASP A 150 0.61 15.16 1.25
N MET A 151 0.77 16.48 1.15
CA MET A 151 -0.35 17.41 1.06
C MET A 151 -1.23 17.17 -0.17
N PHE A 152 -0.64 17.00 -1.37
CA PHE A 152 -1.42 16.77 -2.58
C PHE A 152 -2.07 15.38 -2.60
N ASP A 153 -1.43 14.37 -2.05
CA ASP A 153 -1.99 13.02 -1.91
C ASP A 153 -3.21 13.06 -0.99
N THR A 154 -3.07 13.67 0.17
CA THR A 154 -4.16 13.83 1.16
C THR A 154 -5.33 14.64 0.61
N ILE A 155 -5.08 15.78 -0.06
CA ILE A 155 -6.16 16.58 -0.68
C ILE A 155 -6.91 15.75 -1.72
N GLY A 156 -6.18 15.06 -2.60
CA GLY A 156 -6.78 14.22 -3.64
C GLY A 156 -7.66 13.11 -3.07
N THR A 157 -7.18 12.45 -2.03
CA THR A 157 -7.89 11.36 -1.35
C THR A 157 -9.10 11.86 -0.57
N LEU A 158 -8.96 12.98 0.15
CA LEU A 158 -10.08 13.61 0.89
C LEU A 158 -11.20 14.05 -0.06
N VAL A 159 -10.87 14.74 -1.14
CA VAL A 159 -11.88 15.15 -2.13
C VAL A 159 -12.53 13.94 -2.79
N GLY A 160 -11.75 12.92 -3.12
CA GLY A 160 -12.26 11.67 -3.70
C GLY A 160 -13.24 10.94 -2.78
N THR A 161 -12.90 10.78 -1.51
CA THR A 161 -13.76 10.13 -0.51
C THR A 161 -14.97 10.98 -0.14
N ALA A 162 -14.80 12.30 0.00
CA ALA A 162 -15.90 13.23 0.26
C ALA A 162 -16.92 13.27 -0.88
N SER A 163 -16.45 13.22 -2.13
CA SER A 163 -17.31 13.12 -3.31
C SER A 163 -18.15 11.85 -3.30
N ARG A 164 -17.57 10.71 -2.93
CA ARG A 164 -18.31 9.44 -2.76
C ARG A 164 -19.31 9.49 -1.61
N ALA A 165 -19.01 10.27 -0.56
CA ALA A 165 -19.91 10.51 0.56
C ALA A 165 -21.06 11.47 0.23
N GLY A 166 -21.01 12.18 -0.89
CA GLY A 166 -21.93 13.27 -1.23
C GLY A 166 -21.75 14.48 -0.29
N MET A 167 -20.52 14.71 0.18
CA MET A 167 -20.16 15.80 1.10
C MET A 167 -19.49 16.99 0.39
N VAL A 168 -19.34 16.91 -0.92
CA VAL A 168 -18.76 17.96 -1.75
C VAL A 168 -19.89 18.84 -2.27
N ASP A 169 -19.68 20.16 -2.24
CA ASP A 169 -20.66 21.12 -2.75
C ASP A 169 -20.68 21.19 -4.31
N GLU A 170 -21.58 22.01 -4.88
CA GLU A 170 -21.71 22.16 -6.34
C GLU A 170 -20.45 22.76 -7.00
N LYS A 171 -19.57 23.38 -6.22
CA LYS A 171 -18.31 23.97 -6.70
C LYS A 171 -17.13 22.98 -6.59
N GLY A 172 -17.35 21.83 -6.00
CA GLY A 172 -16.30 20.82 -5.76
C GLY A 172 -15.55 21.04 -4.44
N ASP A 173 -16.01 21.96 -3.59
CA ASP A 173 -15.36 22.22 -2.31
C ASP A 173 -15.86 21.24 -1.23
N MET A 174 -14.94 20.75 -0.43
CA MET A 174 -15.23 19.90 0.72
C MET A 174 -15.37 20.77 1.97
N PRO A 175 -16.53 20.77 2.65
CA PRO A 175 -16.65 21.43 3.94
C PRO A 175 -15.68 20.78 4.95
N ASN A 176 -15.12 21.61 5.85
CA ASN A 176 -14.16 21.18 6.88
C ASN A 176 -12.84 20.58 6.32
N MET A 177 -12.44 20.95 5.10
CA MET A 177 -11.17 20.52 4.51
C MET A 177 -9.97 20.84 5.40
N LYS A 178 -9.98 22.04 6.03
CA LYS A 178 -8.91 22.50 6.91
C LYS A 178 -8.76 21.59 8.13
N GLU A 179 -9.86 21.23 8.76
CA GLU A 179 -9.89 20.36 9.93
C GLU A 179 -9.45 18.93 9.57
N ALA A 180 -9.84 18.46 8.41
CA ALA A 180 -9.43 17.15 7.88
C ALA A 180 -7.91 17.11 7.63
N LEU A 181 -7.36 18.12 6.95
CA LEU A 181 -5.91 18.24 6.73
C LEU A 181 -5.13 18.38 8.04
N LEU A 182 -5.66 19.11 9.03
CA LEU A 182 -5.02 19.20 10.34
C LEU A 182 -5.02 17.86 11.06
N SER A 183 -6.09 17.10 10.96
CA SER A 183 -6.16 15.75 11.54
C SER A 183 -5.14 14.80 10.91
N ASP A 184 -4.98 14.85 9.60
CA ASP A 184 -4.00 14.08 8.84
C ASP A 184 -2.57 14.45 9.24
N ALA A 185 -2.26 15.75 9.33
CA ALA A 185 -0.96 16.23 9.78
C ALA A 185 -0.62 15.78 11.21
N ILE A 186 -1.59 15.79 12.14
CA ILE A 186 -1.39 15.28 13.51
C ILE A 186 -1.12 13.77 13.46
N GLY A 187 -1.83 13.02 12.61
CA GLY A 187 -1.58 11.61 12.37
C GLY A 187 -0.15 11.34 11.89
N THR A 188 0.32 12.10 10.92
CA THR A 188 1.68 12.00 10.37
C THR A 188 2.74 12.30 11.44
N ILE A 189 2.54 13.32 12.30
CA ILE A 189 3.43 13.58 13.43
C ILE A 189 3.47 12.40 14.40
N ALA A 190 2.31 11.84 14.74
CA ALA A 190 2.23 10.67 15.59
C ALA A 190 2.94 9.45 14.97
N GLY A 191 2.81 9.24 13.66
CA GLY A 191 3.52 8.22 12.89
C GLY A 191 5.04 8.41 12.97
N ALA A 192 5.52 9.62 12.76
CA ALA A 192 6.95 9.93 12.90
C ALA A 192 7.48 9.64 14.31
N CYS A 193 6.69 9.95 15.35
CA CYS A 193 7.07 9.63 16.74
C CYS A 193 7.14 8.12 17.02
N THR A 194 6.32 7.32 16.35
CA THR A 194 6.35 5.86 16.48
C THR A 194 7.34 5.18 15.53
N GLY A 195 7.95 5.94 14.62
CA GLY A 195 8.93 5.44 13.65
C GLY A 195 8.31 4.75 12.45
N THR A 196 7.07 5.11 12.09
CA THR A 196 6.40 4.64 10.87
C THR A 196 6.61 5.64 9.73
N SER A 197 6.26 5.25 8.51
CA SER A 197 6.12 6.18 7.38
C SER A 197 4.97 7.16 7.65
N THR A 198 4.76 8.13 6.71
CA THR A 198 3.64 9.05 6.81
C THR A 198 2.31 8.32 7.01
N ILE A 199 1.46 8.88 7.86
CA ILE A 199 0.09 8.42 8.05
C ILE A 199 -0.79 9.35 7.23
N THR A 200 -1.36 8.84 6.15
CA THR A 200 -2.19 9.60 5.23
C THR A 200 -3.58 9.00 5.08
N THR A 201 -4.51 9.76 4.56
CA THR A 201 -5.87 9.30 4.28
C THR A 201 -5.86 8.29 3.11
N PHE A 202 -6.39 7.09 3.32
CA PHE A 202 -6.44 6.04 2.32
C PHE A 202 -7.65 6.19 1.40
N ILE A 203 -7.42 6.01 0.08
CA ILE A 203 -8.48 6.06 -0.94
C ILE A 203 -9.46 4.87 -0.78
N GLU A 204 -9.01 3.77 -0.20
CA GLU A 204 -9.82 2.59 0.12
C GLU A 204 -10.94 2.90 1.10
N SER A 205 -10.82 3.98 1.89
CA SER A 205 -11.88 4.50 2.76
C SER A 205 -13.17 4.81 1.99
N ALA A 206 -13.06 5.11 0.69
CA ALA A 206 -14.22 5.32 -0.17
C ALA A 206 -15.15 4.10 -0.23
N SER A 207 -14.62 2.88 -0.16
CA SER A 207 -15.44 1.67 -0.13
C SER A 207 -16.25 1.54 1.17
N GLY A 208 -15.66 1.95 2.30
CA GLY A 208 -16.35 2.02 3.58
C GLY A 208 -17.46 3.07 3.58
N VAL A 209 -17.21 4.22 2.96
CA VAL A 209 -18.20 5.29 2.78
C VAL A 209 -19.37 4.85 1.88
N GLU A 210 -19.10 4.16 0.79
CA GLU A 210 -20.12 3.55 -0.09
C GLU A 210 -20.97 2.51 0.65
N ALA A 211 -20.37 1.76 1.55
CA ALA A 211 -21.09 0.80 2.41
C ALA A 211 -21.98 1.46 3.47
N GLY A 212 -21.87 2.77 3.65
CA GLY A 212 -22.69 3.57 4.57
C GLY A 212 -21.96 4.10 5.81
N GLY A 213 -20.65 3.90 5.92
CA GLY A 213 -19.82 4.41 7.00
C GLY A 213 -19.52 5.90 6.82
N ARG A 214 -20.22 6.77 7.57
CA ARG A 214 -20.11 8.24 7.43
C ARG A 214 -19.89 8.97 8.75
N THR A 215 -19.53 8.26 9.80
CA THR A 215 -19.37 8.83 11.14
C THR A 215 -17.99 8.52 11.70
N GLY A 216 -17.54 9.32 12.68
CA GLY A 216 -16.30 9.07 13.40
C GLY A 216 -16.25 7.69 14.08
N LEU A 217 -17.40 7.10 14.41
CA LEU A 217 -17.48 5.75 14.96
C LEU A 217 -16.94 4.71 13.94
N THR A 218 -17.20 4.89 12.65
CA THR A 218 -16.65 4.02 11.59
C THR A 218 -15.12 4.05 11.62
N ALA A 219 -14.53 5.24 11.75
CA ALA A 219 -13.06 5.39 11.83
C ALA A 219 -12.49 4.71 13.10
N VAL A 220 -13.16 4.86 14.26
CA VAL A 220 -12.74 4.18 15.49
C VAL A 220 -12.78 2.66 15.35
N VAL A 221 -13.86 2.11 14.79
CA VAL A 221 -13.98 0.66 14.57
C VAL A 221 -12.90 0.17 13.59
N THR A 222 -12.64 0.92 12.52
CA THR A 222 -11.57 0.59 11.58
C THR A 222 -10.21 0.58 12.28
N GLY A 223 -9.91 1.56 13.11
CA GLY A 223 -8.68 1.61 13.90
C GLY A 223 -8.54 0.42 14.86
N LEU A 224 -9.61 0.02 15.53
CA LEU A 224 -9.60 -1.17 16.39
C LEU A 224 -9.39 -2.46 15.60
N LEU A 225 -9.95 -2.55 14.39
CA LEU A 225 -9.70 -3.69 13.50
C LEU A 225 -8.24 -3.73 13.03
N PHE A 226 -7.62 -2.59 12.72
CA PHE A 226 -6.19 -2.52 12.42
C PHE A 226 -5.35 -3.02 13.60
N LEU A 227 -5.66 -2.63 14.84
CA LEU A 227 -4.98 -3.14 16.03
C LEU A 227 -5.15 -4.66 16.17
N ALA A 228 -6.33 -5.20 15.90
CA ALA A 228 -6.56 -6.64 15.89
C ALA A 228 -5.74 -7.35 14.78
N CYS A 229 -5.62 -6.72 13.60
CA CYS A 229 -4.86 -7.26 12.48
C CYS A 229 -3.35 -7.40 12.78
N ILE A 230 -2.80 -6.65 13.75
CA ILE A 230 -1.40 -6.80 14.15
C ILE A 230 -1.11 -8.24 14.60
N PHE A 231 -2.05 -8.88 15.29
CA PHE A 231 -1.91 -10.27 15.75
C PHE A 231 -2.10 -11.31 14.63
N ILE A 232 -2.72 -10.93 13.53
CA ILE A 232 -2.93 -11.79 12.35
C ILE A 232 -1.95 -11.46 11.20
N ALA A 233 -1.08 -10.48 11.40
CA ALA A 233 -0.10 -10.06 10.39
C ALA A 233 0.71 -11.23 9.79
N PRO A 234 1.15 -12.26 10.56
CA PRO A 234 1.87 -13.40 10.00
C PRO A 234 1.08 -14.22 8.97
N ILE A 235 -0.26 -14.12 8.97
CA ILE A 235 -1.10 -14.82 7.99
C ILE A 235 -1.16 -14.04 6.66
N ALA A 236 -0.94 -12.73 6.72
CA ALA A 236 -0.98 -11.83 5.57
C ALA A 236 0.40 -11.62 4.91
N ALA A 237 1.47 -12.00 5.60
CA ALA A 237 2.87 -11.96 5.15
C ALA A 237 3.24 -13.26 4.44
#